data_5ce04b55808323dae208846d5c99387c
#
_entry.id   5ce04b55808323dae208846d5c99387c
#
_cell.length_a   1.000
_cell.length_b   1.000
_cell.length_c   1.000
_cell.angle_alpha   90.00
_cell.angle_beta   90.00
_cell.angle_gamma   90.00
#
_symmetry.space_group_name_H-M   'P 1'
#
loop_
_entity.id
_entity.type
_entity.pdbx_description
1 polymer ?
#
loop_
_entity_poly.entity_id
_entity_poly.type
_entity_poly.pdbx_seq_one_letter_code
_entity_poly.pdbx_strand_id
1 'polypeptide(L)'
;KRYFTANGKFRTGLLSRIVKDLEEIGAKDIEWENKPEQIEPFIPSVGNFKYREYQERAIYNCLKRKRAIVDSPTGSGKTLIMAGCIAALQWGDNPTGVVLFREKGILKQTYEFFKKCGIKDLGYNSGEGYVPGKIMLSTVQSIERIIDTHLKESEILMVDEAHQFCKGDTTIAAIESFPNASYRLAFTATPPREGAKDINARMVLEGAFGSVYTTRTAEDLIKDGALAKPIIQVVDNTPVSSVASDLTYLDIYDQYVVNCDVRNDKIKDIVSKVYRSNPNAKILILVKNLQHIENLQERISNCYTIEGKDDIDSRYDIINKFVKDNKAATIIGTNVMQTGISIDE
;
A
#
# COMPACT_ATOMS: atom_id res chain seq x y z
N LYS A 1 -11.19 26.84 -3.71
CA LYS A 1 -11.08 25.68 -2.76
C LYS A 1 -11.76 26.08 -1.46
N ARG A 2 -12.70 25.28 -0.95
CA ARG A 2 -13.31 25.55 0.37
C ARG A 2 -12.62 24.64 1.38
N TYR A 3 -11.69 25.19 2.15
CA TYR A 3 -11.11 24.51 3.31
C TYR A 3 -12.08 24.47 4.49
N PHE A 4 -12.96 25.46 4.59
CA PHE A 4 -13.83 25.71 5.71
C PHE A 4 -15.27 25.26 5.43
N THR A 5 -15.91 24.73 6.45
CA THR A 5 -17.38 24.58 6.52
C THR A 5 -18.04 25.97 6.61
N ALA A 6 -19.36 26.02 6.47
CA ALA A 6 -20.12 27.27 6.64
C ALA A 6 -19.90 27.94 8.03
N ASN A 7 -19.54 27.16 9.05
CA ASN A 7 -19.28 27.60 10.41
C ASN A 7 -17.79 27.87 10.70
N GLY A 8 -16.96 28.02 9.68
CA GLY A 8 -15.52 28.30 9.83
C GLY A 8 -14.66 27.12 10.29
N LYS A 9 -15.24 25.93 10.48
CA LYS A 9 -14.48 24.73 10.87
C LYS A 9 -13.77 24.11 9.68
N PHE A 10 -12.63 23.50 9.92
CA PHE A 10 -11.84 22.75 8.92
C PHE A 10 -11.24 21.49 9.53
N ARG A 11 -10.82 20.56 8.68
CA ARG A 11 -10.14 19.35 9.13
C ARG A 11 -8.73 19.69 9.61
N THR A 12 -8.37 19.29 10.81
CA THR A 12 -7.09 19.63 11.49
C THR A 12 -5.86 19.36 10.63
N GLY A 13 -5.87 18.30 9.83
CA GLY A 13 -4.74 17.97 8.95
C GLY A 13 -4.47 19.00 7.85
N LEU A 14 -5.42 19.88 7.52
CA LEU A 14 -5.23 20.97 6.55
C LEU A 14 -4.56 22.21 7.15
N LEU A 15 -4.31 22.22 8.46
CA LEU A 15 -3.81 23.39 9.16
C LEU A 15 -2.55 23.98 8.52
N SER A 16 -1.53 23.16 8.24
CA SER A 16 -0.28 23.62 7.61
C SER A 16 -0.51 24.25 6.23
N ARG A 17 -1.46 23.72 5.46
CA ARG A 17 -1.83 24.28 4.16
C ARG A 17 -2.57 25.61 4.30
N ILE A 18 -3.47 25.70 5.26
CA ILE A 18 -4.22 26.93 5.54
C ILE A 18 -3.29 28.03 6.00
N VAL A 19 -2.37 27.74 6.92
CA VAL A 19 -1.37 28.70 7.39
C VAL A 19 -0.54 29.21 6.21
N LYS A 20 -0.03 28.32 5.38
CA LYS A 20 0.72 28.71 4.18
C LYS A 20 -0.10 29.60 3.22
N ASP A 21 -1.33 29.23 2.91
CA ASP A 21 -2.21 30.01 2.02
C ASP A 21 -2.52 31.39 2.66
N LEU A 22 -2.68 31.48 3.99
CA LEU A 22 -2.87 32.75 4.70
C LEU A 22 -1.64 33.66 4.63
N GLU A 23 -0.43 33.11 4.83
CA GLU A 23 0.83 33.81 4.67
C GLU A 23 1.02 34.34 3.24
N GLU A 24 0.68 33.54 2.23
CA GLU A 24 0.77 33.91 0.80
C GLU A 24 -0.18 35.09 0.44
N ILE A 25 -1.32 35.22 1.12
CA ILE A 25 -2.24 36.38 0.93
C ILE A 25 -1.93 37.55 1.87
N GLY A 26 -0.81 37.49 2.63
CA GLY A 26 -0.28 38.60 3.41
C GLY A 26 -0.76 38.66 4.87
N ALA A 27 -1.33 37.58 5.42
CA ALA A 27 -1.61 37.49 6.85
C ALA A 27 -0.28 37.52 7.64
N LYS A 28 -0.12 38.48 8.56
CA LYS A 28 1.13 38.67 9.32
C LYS A 28 1.07 38.12 10.73
N ASP A 29 -0.12 38.11 11.33
CA ASP A 29 -0.32 37.74 12.73
C ASP A 29 -1.24 36.54 12.80
N ILE A 30 -0.66 35.33 12.91
CA ILE A 30 -1.39 34.10 13.14
C ILE A 30 -1.16 33.70 14.59
N GLU A 31 -2.16 33.90 15.43
CA GLU A 31 -2.11 33.52 16.85
C GLU A 31 -2.63 32.10 17.04
N TRP A 32 -1.96 31.36 17.94
CA TRP A 32 -2.34 30.00 18.30
C TRP A 32 -2.94 30.01 19.71
N GLU A 33 -4.21 29.70 19.83
CA GLU A 33 -4.86 29.57 21.13
C GLU A 33 -4.27 28.40 21.94
N ASN A 34 -4.01 27.26 21.27
CA ASN A 34 -3.38 26.09 21.87
C ASN A 34 -2.27 25.57 20.97
N LYS A 35 -1.02 25.86 21.30
CA LYS A 35 0.14 25.31 20.57
C LYS A 35 0.40 23.88 21.00
N PRO A 36 0.48 22.91 20.07
CA PRO A 36 0.78 21.53 20.41
C PRO A 36 2.11 21.40 21.15
N GLU A 37 2.14 20.62 22.22
CA GLU A 37 3.36 20.31 22.93
C GLU A 37 4.36 19.60 22.01
N GLN A 38 5.60 20.06 22.01
CA GLN A 38 6.67 19.42 21.26
C GLN A 38 7.30 18.31 22.11
N ILE A 39 7.09 17.07 21.70
CA ILE A 39 7.68 15.91 22.33
C ILE A 39 8.92 15.49 21.53
N GLU A 40 10.01 15.16 22.22
CA GLU A 40 11.16 14.49 21.59
C GLU A 40 10.94 12.98 21.63
N PRO A 41 10.69 12.34 20.47
CA PRO A 41 10.35 10.92 20.44
C PRO A 41 11.56 10.03 20.71
N PHE A 42 11.38 9.01 21.53
CA PHE A 42 12.31 7.89 21.64
C PHE A 42 11.94 6.81 20.62
N ILE A 43 12.92 6.27 19.89
CA ILE A 43 12.72 5.24 18.88
C ILE A 43 13.35 3.93 19.38
N PRO A 44 12.55 2.96 19.85
CA PRO A 44 13.06 1.68 20.30
C PRO A 44 13.43 0.78 19.12
N SER A 45 14.29 -0.19 19.35
CA SER A 45 14.51 -1.30 18.42
C SER A 45 13.24 -2.17 18.35
N VAL A 46 12.97 -2.77 17.19
CA VAL A 46 11.86 -3.71 16.97
C VAL A 46 12.41 -5.07 16.57
N GLY A 47 12.20 -6.08 17.39
CA GLY A 47 12.73 -7.42 17.17
C GLY A 47 14.23 -7.39 16.89
N ASN A 48 14.65 -8.11 15.85
CA ASN A 48 16.04 -8.16 15.36
C ASN A 48 16.29 -7.21 14.17
N PHE A 49 15.35 -6.34 13.87
CA PHE A 49 15.45 -5.46 12.71
C PHE A 49 16.27 -4.21 13.06
N LYS A 50 17.14 -3.82 12.10
CA LYS A 50 17.87 -2.55 12.16
C LYS A 50 17.21 -1.56 11.21
N TYR A 51 16.89 -0.38 11.72
CA TYR A 51 16.42 0.69 10.86
C TYR A 51 17.56 1.22 9.96
N ARG A 52 17.20 1.53 8.72
CA ARG A 52 18.04 2.42 7.90
C ARG A 52 17.84 3.86 8.38
N GLU A 53 18.82 4.73 8.17
CA GLU A 53 18.77 6.12 8.63
C GLU A 53 17.47 6.84 8.22
N TYR A 54 17.03 6.66 6.98
CA TYR A 54 15.80 7.30 6.50
C TYR A 54 14.53 6.73 7.17
N GLN A 55 14.54 5.47 7.58
CA GLN A 55 13.42 4.86 8.30
C GLN A 55 13.32 5.40 9.72
N GLU A 56 14.45 5.51 10.42
CA GLU A 56 14.53 6.11 11.75
C GLU A 56 14.08 7.58 11.71
N ARG A 57 14.56 8.34 10.71
CA ARG A 57 14.12 9.71 10.49
C ARG A 57 12.62 9.82 10.17
N ALA A 58 12.07 8.85 9.44
CA ALA A 58 10.63 8.80 9.15
C ALA A 58 9.81 8.54 10.41
N ILE A 59 10.22 7.57 11.25
CA ILE A 59 9.58 7.29 12.55
C ILE A 59 9.60 8.56 13.42
N TYR A 60 10.77 9.18 13.57
CA TYR A 60 10.90 10.43 14.32
C TYR A 60 9.93 11.52 13.85
N ASN A 61 9.87 11.75 12.53
CA ASN A 61 8.97 12.75 11.96
C ASN A 61 7.50 12.41 12.14
N CYS A 62 7.11 11.14 12.02
CA CYS A 62 5.76 10.68 12.27
C CYS A 62 5.32 10.98 13.70
N LEU A 63 6.15 10.63 14.67
CA LEU A 63 5.87 10.83 16.09
C LEU A 63 5.84 12.31 16.46
N LYS A 64 6.80 13.10 16.00
CA LYS A 64 6.89 14.53 16.27
C LYS A 64 5.73 15.32 15.67
N ARG A 65 5.30 14.98 14.45
CA ARG A 65 4.19 15.65 13.77
C ARG A 65 2.82 15.15 14.22
N LYS A 66 2.74 13.95 14.78
CA LYS A 66 1.50 13.24 15.13
C LYS A 66 0.58 12.98 13.92
N ARG A 67 0.68 13.76 12.85
CA ARG A 67 -0.10 13.65 11.60
C ARG A 67 0.83 13.75 10.40
N ALA A 68 0.86 12.70 9.57
CA ALA A 68 1.65 12.69 8.36
C ALA A 68 1.12 11.70 7.32
N ILE A 69 1.22 12.07 6.06
CA ILE A 69 1.16 11.14 4.92
C ILE A 69 2.60 10.81 4.55
N VAL A 70 3.01 9.59 4.83
CA VAL A 70 4.37 9.11 4.56
C VAL A 70 4.43 8.60 3.11
N ASP A 71 5.06 9.41 2.26
CA ASP A 71 5.37 9.04 0.88
C ASP A 71 6.68 8.26 0.87
N SER A 72 6.57 6.96 0.60
CA SER A 72 7.69 6.04 0.64
C SER A 72 7.50 4.94 -0.41
N PRO A 73 8.48 4.70 -1.29
CA PRO A 73 8.37 3.73 -2.38
C PRO A 73 8.05 2.31 -1.88
N THR A 74 7.53 1.48 -2.77
CA THR A 74 7.43 0.03 -2.51
C THR A 74 8.84 -0.54 -2.26
N GLY A 75 8.98 -1.47 -1.33
CA GLY A 75 10.27 -2.03 -0.92
C GLY A 75 11.12 -1.11 -0.03
N SER A 76 10.63 0.08 0.36
CA SER A 76 11.33 0.97 1.30
C SER A 76 11.23 0.54 2.76
N GLY A 77 10.41 -0.47 3.07
CA GLY A 77 10.15 -0.93 4.44
C GLY A 77 9.13 -0.08 5.20
N LYS A 78 8.06 0.38 4.53
CA LYS A 78 6.92 1.08 5.17
C LYS A 78 6.39 0.34 6.40
N THR A 79 6.24 -0.98 6.30
CA THR A 79 5.77 -1.83 7.40
C THR A 79 6.68 -1.77 8.63
N LEU A 80 8.00 -1.67 8.43
CA LEU A 80 8.96 -1.50 9.51
C LEU A 80 8.85 -0.12 10.16
N ILE A 81 8.61 0.93 9.36
CA ILE A 81 8.36 2.29 9.88
C ILE A 81 7.08 2.30 10.73
N MET A 82 6.00 1.65 10.26
CA MET A 82 4.75 1.51 11.02
C MET A 82 4.98 0.79 12.35
N ALA A 83 5.70 -0.33 12.34
CA ALA A 83 6.05 -1.09 13.55
C ALA A 83 6.88 -0.23 14.51
N GLY A 84 7.84 0.52 14.00
CA GLY A 84 8.67 1.44 14.81
C GLY A 84 7.86 2.55 15.47
N CYS A 85 6.90 3.14 14.76
CA CYS A 85 5.99 4.14 15.34
C CYS A 85 5.13 3.53 16.46
N ILE A 86 4.56 2.34 16.25
CA ILE A 86 3.75 1.66 17.28
C ILE A 86 4.61 1.29 18.49
N ALA A 87 5.79 0.71 18.28
CA ALA A 87 6.69 0.34 19.36
C ALA A 87 7.11 1.55 20.20
N ALA A 88 7.38 2.68 19.58
CA ALA A 88 7.72 3.92 20.27
C ALA A 88 6.56 4.42 21.15
N LEU A 89 5.33 4.36 20.66
CA LEU A 89 4.14 4.75 21.40
C LEU A 89 3.81 3.76 22.53
N GLN A 90 4.04 2.46 22.33
CA GLN A 90 3.88 1.44 23.38
C GLN A 90 4.95 1.52 24.47
N TRP A 91 6.08 2.15 24.24
CA TRP A 91 7.12 2.35 25.25
C TRP A 91 6.66 3.28 26.39
N GLY A 92 5.77 4.24 26.06
CA GLY A 92 5.17 5.14 27.06
C GLY A 92 3.89 4.54 27.66
N ASP A 93 2.74 4.96 27.14
CA ASP A 93 1.43 4.75 27.76
C ASP A 93 0.67 3.50 27.28
N ASN A 94 1.28 2.68 26.41
CA ASN A 94 0.63 1.50 25.78
C ASN A 94 -0.77 1.82 25.22
N PRO A 95 -0.88 2.77 24.25
CA PRO A 95 -2.14 3.29 23.75
C PRO A 95 -2.91 2.26 22.94
N THR A 96 -4.20 2.47 22.80
CA THR A 96 -5.06 1.73 21.87
C THR A 96 -4.89 2.30 20.46
N GLY A 97 -4.81 1.43 19.45
CA GLY A 97 -4.61 1.86 18.08
C GLY A 97 -5.22 0.94 17.05
N VAL A 98 -5.53 1.50 15.88
CA VAL A 98 -6.03 0.75 14.73
C VAL A 98 -5.17 1.01 13.51
N VAL A 99 -4.82 -0.06 12.82
CA VAL A 99 -4.18 -0.04 11.51
C VAL A 99 -5.16 -0.57 10.49
N LEU A 100 -5.56 0.26 9.52
CA LEU A 100 -6.56 -0.10 8.52
C LEU A 100 -5.91 -0.53 7.19
N PHE A 101 -6.48 -1.58 6.63
CA PHE A 101 -6.12 -2.17 5.35
C PHE A 101 -7.35 -2.31 4.46
N ARG A 102 -7.17 -2.25 3.15
CA ARG A 102 -8.22 -2.66 2.20
C ARG A 102 -8.16 -4.13 1.85
N GLU A 103 -6.96 -4.67 1.81
CA GLU A 103 -6.67 -6.02 1.35
C GLU A 103 -6.33 -6.94 2.53
N LYS A 104 -7.03 -8.08 2.62
CA LYS A 104 -6.81 -9.09 3.67
C LYS A 104 -5.41 -9.68 3.64
N GLY A 105 -4.85 -9.86 2.44
CA GLY A 105 -3.51 -10.41 2.26
C GLY A 105 -2.44 -9.54 2.91
N ILE A 106 -2.48 -8.22 2.64
CA ILE A 106 -1.54 -7.25 3.25
C ILE A 106 -1.70 -7.23 4.77
N LEU A 107 -2.95 -7.25 5.25
CA LEU A 107 -3.23 -7.29 6.70
C LEU A 107 -2.57 -8.52 7.33
N LYS A 108 -2.75 -9.72 6.77
CA LYS A 108 -2.19 -10.97 7.30
C LYS A 108 -0.65 -10.92 7.33
N GLN A 109 -0.01 -10.47 6.24
CA GLN A 109 1.45 -10.29 6.18
C GLN A 109 1.93 -9.30 7.23
N THR A 110 1.28 -8.14 7.34
CA THR A 110 1.65 -7.11 8.33
C THR A 110 1.47 -7.61 9.75
N TYR A 111 0.41 -8.36 10.03
CA TYR A 111 0.17 -8.97 11.34
C TYR A 111 1.30 -9.91 11.75
N GLU A 112 1.71 -10.83 10.86
CA GLU A 112 2.82 -11.75 11.13
C GLU A 112 4.17 -10.99 11.23
N PHE A 113 4.35 -9.94 10.45
CA PHE A 113 5.54 -9.10 10.54
C PHE A 113 5.60 -8.34 11.87
N PHE A 114 4.48 -7.77 12.34
CA PHE A 114 4.42 -7.05 13.62
C PHE A 114 4.68 -7.99 14.81
N LYS A 115 4.24 -9.25 14.73
CA LYS A 115 4.63 -10.27 15.72
C LYS A 115 6.16 -10.47 15.77
N LYS A 116 6.81 -10.58 14.62
CA LYS A 116 8.27 -10.69 14.51
C LYS A 116 8.99 -9.44 15.04
N CYS A 117 8.36 -8.28 14.92
CA CYS A 117 8.84 -7.02 15.48
C CYS A 117 8.66 -6.93 17.01
N GLY A 118 7.92 -7.85 17.63
CA GLY A 118 7.64 -7.85 19.07
C GLY A 118 6.60 -6.82 19.51
N ILE A 119 5.71 -6.38 18.60
CA ILE A 119 4.57 -5.52 18.97
C ILE A 119 3.67 -6.25 19.94
N LYS A 120 3.37 -5.62 21.06
CA LYS A 120 2.54 -6.19 22.15
C LYS A 120 1.05 -5.96 21.89
N ASP A 121 0.21 -6.78 22.54
CA ASP A 121 -1.25 -6.66 22.50
C ASP A 121 -1.82 -6.51 21.08
N LEU A 122 -1.31 -7.33 20.15
CA LEU A 122 -1.65 -7.26 18.74
C LEU A 122 -2.94 -8.01 18.45
N GLY A 123 -3.94 -7.30 17.92
CA GLY A 123 -5.23 -7.82 17.49
C GLY A 123 -5.35 -7.98 15.98
N TYR A 124 -6.29 -8.80 15.56
CA TYR A 124 -6.60 -9.08 14.15
C TYR A 124 -8.10 -9.06 13.91
N ASN A 125 -8.56 -8.34 12.88
CA ASN A 125 -9.98 -8.23 12.54
C ASN A 125 -10.20 -8.23 11.02
N SER A 126 -10.68 -9.34 10.50
CA SER A 126 -11.05 -9.47 9.08
C SER A 126 -12.28 -10.36 8.91
N GLY A 127 -12.75 -10.51 7.67
CA GLY A 127 -13.80 -11.48 7.34
C GLY A 127 -13.42 -12.95 7.63
N GLU A 128 -12.12 -13.24 7.86
CA GLU A 128 -11.60 -14.59 8.12
C GLU A 128 -11.46 -14.90 9.61
N GLY A 129 -11.41 -13.88 10.48
CA GLY A 129 -11.25 -14.09 11.90
C GLY A 129 -11.13 -12.82 12.71
N TYR A 130 -11.13 -13.02 14.03
CA TYR A 130 -10.96 -11.97 15.04
C TYR A 130 -10.06 -12.47 16.16
N VAL A 131 -9.05 -11.69 16.48
CA VAL A 131 -8.19 -11.84 17.66
C VAL A 131 -8.20 -10.50 18.39
N PRO A 132 -8.56 -10.45 19.68
CA PRO A 132 -8.54 -9.20 20.43
C PRO A 132 -7.12 -8.69 20.66
N GLY A 133 -6.98 -7.37 20.79
CA GLY A 133 -5.71 -6.73 21.10
C GLY A 133 -5.85 -5.21 21.10
N LYS A 134 -4.99 -4.50 21.83
CA LYS A 134 -5.01 -3.03 21.87
C LYS A 134 -4.59 -2.40 20.55
N ILE A 135 -3.62 -3.00 19.86
CA ILE A 135 -3.23 -2.61 18.50
C ILE A 135 -3.94 -3.51 17.51
N MET A 136 -5.04 -3.05 16.99
CA MET A 136 -5.92 -3.79 16.11
C MET A 136 -5.57 -3.57 14.64
N LEU A 137 -5.16 -4.62 13.93
CA LEU A 137 -5.08 -4.61 12.49
C LEU A 137 -6.44 -5.01 11.91
N SER A 138 -7.07 -4.15 11.12
CA SER A 138 -8.44 -4.37 10.62
C SER A 138 -8.56 -4.09 9.13
N THR A 139 -9.38 -4.89 8.44
CA THR A 139 -9.87 -4.47 7.12
C THR A 139 -10.98 -3.42 7.30
N VAL A 140 -11.10 -2.51 6.33
CA VAL A 140 -12.18 -1.50 6.31
C VAL A 140 -13.56 -2.15 6.35
N GLN A 141 -13.72 -3.28 5.65
CA GLN A 141 -14.99 -4.02 5.59
C GLN A 141 -15.40 -4.64 6.93
N SER A 142 -14.45 -4.84 7.83
CA SER A 142 -14.69 -5.46 9.14
C SER A 142 -14.73 -4.44 10.29
N ILE A 143 -14.63 -3.14 9.98
CA ILE A 143 -14.48 -2.07 10.98
C ILE A 143 -15.64 -2.03 12.00
N GLU A 144 -16.85 -2.37 11.57
CA GLU A 144 -18.05 -2.35 12.41
C GLU A 144 -17.92 -3.25 13.65
N ARG A 145 -17.16 -4.36 13.54
CA ARG A 145 -16.94 -5.28 14.68
C ARG A 145 -16.16 -4.67 15.83
N ILE A 146 -15.39 -3.61 15.57
CA ILE A 146 -14.51 -2.97 16.54
C ILE A 146 -14.97 -1.56 16.93
N ILE A 147 -16.17 -1.15 16.52
CA ILE A 147 -16.73 0.19 16.79
C ILE A 147 -16.74 0.50 18.29
N ASP A 148 -17.27 -0.42 19.10
CA ASP A 148 -17.47 -0.19 20.52
C ASP A 148 -16.18 -0.32 21.35
N THR A 149 -15.20 -1.02 20.82
CA THR A 149 -13.95 -1.34 21.57
C THR A 149 -12.76 -0.47 21.16
N HIS A 150 -12.69 -0.02 19.90
CA HIS A 150 -11.51 0.66 19.40
C HIS A 150 -11.76 2.05 18.81
N LEU A 151 -12.90 2.30 18.14
CA LEU A 151 -13.05 3.56 17.40
C LEU A 151 -12.98 4.79 18.28
N LYS A 152 -13.66 4.76 19.43
CA LYS A 152 -13.71 5.89 20.37
C LYS A 152 -12.46 6.00 21.25
N GLU A 153 -11.79 4.89 21.51
CA GLU A 153 -10.65 4.83 22.46
C GLU A 153 -9.30 4.91 21.75
N SER A 154 -9.27 4.71 20.44
CA SER A 154 -8.00 4.71 19.69
C SER A 154 -7.34 6.07 19.68
N GLU A 155 -6.12 6.12 20.19
CA GLU A 155 -5.21 7.25 20.10
C GLU A 155 -4.38 7.20 18.82
N ILE A 156 -4.26 6.03 18.20
CA ILE A 156 -3.49 5.78 16.98
C ILE A 156 -4.42 5.33 15.87
N LEU A 157 -4.38 6.02 14.74
CA LEU A 157 -4.92 5.57 13.46
C LEU A 157 -3.81 5.53 12.43
N MET A 158 -3.55 4.34 11.88
CA MET A 158 -2.69 4.19 10.72
C MET A 158 -3.47 3.61 9.55
N VAL A 159 -3.10 3.97 8.33
CA VAL A 159 -3.62 3.35 7.11
C VAL A 159 -2.47 2.97 6.20
N ASP A 160 -2.50 1.78 5.64
CA ASP A 160 -1.58 1.37 4.58
C ASP A 160 -2.24 1.52 3.22
N GLU A 161 -1.42 1.76 2.18
CA GLU A 161 -1.87 2.11 0.83
C GLU A 161 -2.90 3.25 0.83
N ALA A 162 -2.56 4.34 1.52
CA ALA A 162 -3.45 5.46 1.84
C ALA A 162 -4.14 6.09 0.62
N HIS A 163 -3.54 5.99 -0.58
CA HIS A 163 -4.15 6.46 -1.83
C HIS A 163 -5.48 5.75 -2.15
N GLN A 164 -5.73 4.59 -1.55
CA GLN A 164 -6.99 3.86 -1.69
C GLN A 164 -8.09 4.38 -0.76
N PHE A 165 -7.75 5.19 0.26
CA PHE A 165 -8.68 5.70 1.27
C PHE A 165 -9.26 7.08 0.95
N CYS A 166 -8.88 7.67 -0.16
CA CYS A 166 -9.37 8.97 -0.59
C CYS A 166 -10.56 8.92 -1.57
N LYS A 167 -11.05 7.71 -1.86
CA LYS A 167 -12.17 7.46 -2.78
C LYS A 167 -13.16 6.49 -2.14
N GLY A 168 -14.46 6.77 -2.36
CA GLY A 168 -15.55 5.95 -1.83
C GLY A 168 -15.94 6.33 -0.39
N ASP A 169 -17.24 6.44 -0.17
CA ASP A 169 -17.81 6.94 1.08
C ASP A 169 -17.48 6.05 2.28
N THR A 170 -17.46 4.73 2.11
CA THR A 170 -17.12 3.77 3.17
C THR A 170 -15.70 3.96 3.70
N THR A 171 -14.72 4.15 2.81
CA THR A 171 -13.32 4.32 3.22
C THR A 171 -13.08 5.68 3.86
N ILE A 172 -13.74 6.72 3.37
CA ILE A 172 -13.68 8.05 3.97
C ILE A 172 -14.34 8.03 5.35
N ALA A 173 -15.52 7.44 5.48
CA ALA A 173 -16.21 7.29 6.77
C ALA A 173 -15.34 6.51 7.77
N ALA A 174 -14.66 5.44 7.32
CA ALA A 174 -13.78 4.66 8.18
C ALA A 174 -12.65 5.49 8.79
N ILE A 175 -11.95 6.31 8.00
CA ILE A 175 -10.87 7.17 8.54
C ILE A 175 -11.38 8.33 9.39
N GLU A 176 -12.64 8.72 9.25
CA GLU A 176 -13.28 9.76 10.06
C GLU A 176 -13.85 9.24 11.39
N SER A 177 -14.03 7.92 11.52
CA SER A 177 -14.65 7.29 12.70
C SER A 177 -13.75 7.26 13.94
N PHE A 178 -12.58 7.88 13.92
CA PHE A 178 -11.60 7.90 15.04
C PHE A 178 -11.46 9.31 15.63
N PRO A 179 -12.40 9.80 16.44
CA PRO A 179 -12.42 11.19 16.92
C PRO A 179 -11.22 11.51 17.84
N ASN A 180 -10.75 10.55 18.61
CA ASN A 180 -9.71 10.72 19.61
C ASN A 180 -8.29 10.37 19.11
N ALA A 181 -8.16 9.90 17.86
CA ALA A 181 -6.85 9.56 17.30
C ALA A 181 -5.96 10.83 17.15
N SER A 182 -5.05 11.01 18.09
CA SER A 182 -4.05 12.07 18.08
C SER A 182 -2.94 11.78 17.07
N TYR A 183 -2.50 10.51 16.98
CA TYR A 183 -1.56 10.04 15.97
C TYR A 183 -2.32 9.49 14.77
N ARG A 184 -2.23 10.20 13.64
CA ARG A 184 -2.88 9.81 12.40
C ARG A 184 -1.85 9.74 11.28
N LEU A 185 -1.47 8.52 10.92
CA LEU A 185 -0.37 8.26 9.99
C LEU A 185 -0.86 7.46 8.78
N ALA A 186 -0.57 7.95 7.61
CA ALA A 186 -0.96 7.34 6.34
C ALA A 186 0.28 6.96 5.54
N PHE A 187 0.36 5.74 5.04
CA PHE A 187 1.50 5.24 4.30
C PHE A 187 1.11 4.93 2.86
N THR A 188 1.91 5.38 1.90
CA THR A 188 1.66 5.11 0.48
C THR A 188 2.92 5.35 -0.36
N ALA A 189 3.06 4.61 -1.46
CA ALA A 189 4.08 4.88 -2.47
C ALA A 189 3.60 5.88 -3.55
N THR A 190 2.30 6.15 -3.61
CA THR A 190 1.66 6.95 -4.67
C THR A 190 0.65 7.94 -4.08
N PRO A 191 1.10 8.94 -3.31
CA PRO A 191 0.19 9.94 -2.77
C PRO A 191 -0.49 10.71 -3.92
N PRO A 192 -1.77 11.11 -3.78
CA PRO A 192 -2.44 11.93 -4.77
C PRO A 192 -1.65 13.21 -5.04
N ARG A 193 -1.45 13.55 -6.32
CA ARG A 193 -0.65 14.71 -6.73
C ARG A 193 -1.39 16.04 -6.53
N GLU A 194 -0.66 17.12 -6.49
CA GLU A 194 -1.23 18.49 -6.42
C GLU A 194 -1.79 18.97 -7.78
N GLY A 195 -2.35 18.11 -8.59
CA GLY A 195 -2.97 18.46 -9.86
C GLY A 195 -4.50 18.58 -9.76
N ALA A 196 -5.11 19.26 -10.74
CA ALA A 196 -6.56 19.50 -10.75
C ALA A 196 -7.40 18.21 -10.70
N LYS A 197 -6.90 17.10 -11.25
CA LYS A 197 -7.60 15.80 -11.24
C LYS A 197 -7.63 15.13 -9.86
N ASP A 198 -6.57 15.29 -9.07
CA ASP A 198 -6.40 14.59 -7.80
C ASP A 198 -6.58 15.49 -6.57
N ILE A 199 -6.89 16.77 -6.78
CA ILE A 199 -6.93 17.74 -5.67
C ILE A 199 -7.94 17.37 -4.58
N ASN A 200 -9.10 16.82 -4.93
CA ASN A 200 -10.10 16.41 -3.95
C ASN A 200 -9.60 15.21 -3.14
N ALA A 201 -9.02 14.20 -3.79
CA ALA A 201 -8.42 13.05 -3.14
C ALA A 201 -7.29 13.49 -2.19
N ARG A 202 -6.44 14.40 -2.65
CA ARG A 202 -5.37 15.00 -1.86
C ARG A 202 -5.91 15.70 -0.62
N MET A 203 -6.94 16.55 -0.76
CA MET A 203 -7.55 17.28 0.34
C MET A 203 -8.22 16.36 1.37
N VAL A 204 -8.81 15.25 0.92
CA VAL A 204 -9.39 14.24 1.83
C VAL A 204 -8.30 13.64 2.71
N LEU A 205 -7.21 13.17 2.11
CA LEU A 205 -6.10 12.56 2.85
C LEU A 205 -5.39 13.58 3.75
N GLU A 206 -5.02 14.74 3.23
CA GLU A 206 -4.37 15.79 4.04
C GLU A 206 -5.27 16.24 5.19
N GLY A 207 -6.58 16.35 4.96
CA GLY A 207 -7.54 16.70 6.01
C GLY A 207 -7.56 15.69 7.17
N ALA A 208 -7.41 14.42 6.86
CA ALA A 208 -7.41 13.35 7.85
C ALA A 208 -6.03 13.14 8.51
N PHE A 209 -4.94 13.20 7.73
CA PHE A 209 -3.60 12.74 8.14
C PHE A 209 -2.53 13.83 8.14
N GLY A 210 -2.81 15.05 7.65
CA GLY A 210 -1.81 16.12 7.59
C GLY A 210 -1.03 16.15 6.28
N SER A 211 0.07 16.89 6.27
CA SER A 211 0.89 17.11 5.08
C SER A 211 1.69 15.85 4.68
N VAL A 212 2.04 15.79 3.39
CA VAL A 212 2.92 14.73 2.88
C VAL A 212 4.34 14.92 3.38
N TYR A 213 4.94 13.83 3.80
CA TYR A 213 6.34 13.70 4.16
C TYR A 213 6.98 12.63 3.28
N THR A 214 7.83 13.05 2.35
CA THR A 214 8.57 12.11 1.49
C THR A 214 9.83 11.65 2.22
N THR A 215 10.01 10.34 2.33
CA THR A 215 11.17 9.73 3.01
C THR A 215 12.40 9.73 2.11
N ARG A 216 12.32 9.01 1.02
CA ARG A 216 13.32 8.86 -0.04
C ARG A 216 12.61 8.61 -1.36
N THR A 217 13.24 8.94 -2.46
CA THR A 217 12.73 8.58 -3.79
C THR A 217 13.13 7.15 -4.17
N ALA A 218 12.44 6.55 -5.14
CA ALA A 218 12.85 5.26 -5.69
C ALA A 218 14.27 5.32 -6.29
N GLU A 219 14.61 6.45 -6.92
CA GLU A 219 15.95 6.69 -7.48
C GLU A 219 17.04 6.65 -6.40
N ASP A 220 16.80 7.28 -5.24
CA ASP A 220 17.74 7.24 -4.13
C ASP A 220 17.96 5.82 -3.62
N LEU A 221 16.88 5.05 -3.45
CA LEU A 221 16.94 3.67 -2.99
C LEU A 221 17.64 2.75 -4.00
N ILE A 222 17.49 3.01 -5.30
CA ILE A 222 18.23 2.30 -6.36
C ILE A 222 19.73 2.64 -6.29
N LYS A 223 20.08 3.92 -6.12
CA LYS A 223 21.48 4.34 -5.97
C LYS A 223 22.15 3.72 -4.76
N ASP A 224 21.41 3.58 -3.66
CA ASP A 224 21.90 2.95 -2.41
C ASP A 224 21.89 1.41 -2.48
N GLY A 225 21.48 0.80 -3.60
CA GLY A 225 21.38 -0.65 -3.76
C GLY A 225 20.25 -1.30 -2.95
N ALA A 226 19.34 -0.50 -2.39
CA ALA A 226 18.20 -0.98 -1.61
C ALA A 226 17.03 -1.44 -2.49
N LEU A 227 16.95 -0.94 -3.72
CA LEU A 227 16.01 -1.37 -4.75
C LEU A 227 16.74 -1.74 -6.04
N ALA A 228 16.26 -2.76 -6.72
CA ALA A 228 16.74 -3.12 -8.04
C ALA A 228 16.38 -2.04 -9.07
N LYS A 229 17.30 -1.78 -9.99
CA LYS A 229 17.05 -0.89 -11.12
C LYS A 229 16.13 -1.58 -12.13
N PRO A 230 14.92 -1.06 -12.41
CA PRO A 230 14.04 -1.65 -13.40
C PRO A 230 14.57 -1.41 -14.81
N ILE A 231 14.43 -2.42 -15.68
CA ILE A 231 14.62 -2.31 -17.12
C ILE A 231 13.27 -2.53 -17.78
N ILE A 232 12.77 -1.53 -18.47
CA ILE A 232 11.48 -1.60 -19.17
C ILE A 232 11.73 -1.85 -20.64
N GLN A 233 11.19 -2.95 -21.18
CA GLN A 233 11.18 -3.27 -22.58
C GLN A 233 9.75 -3.24 -23.11
N VAL A 234 9.50 -2.44 -24.12
CA VAL A 234 8.24 -2.48 -24.88
C VAL A 234 8.45 -3.41 -26.06
N VAL A 235 7.64 -4.46 -26.12
CA VAL A 235 7.69 -5.43 -27.21
C VAL A 235 6.57 -5.14 -28.17
N ASP A 236 6.93 -4.76 -29.38
CA ASP A 236 5.96 -4.56 -30.43
C ASP A 236 5.26 -5.89 -30.80
N ASN A 237 3.95 -5.84 -30.88
CA ASN A 237 3.12 -6.96 -31.27
C ASN A 237 2.14 -6.47 -32.34
N THR A 238 2.65 -6.19 -33.52
CA THR A 238 1.85 -5.76 -34.65
C THR A 238 1.46 -6.98 -35.50
N PRO A 239 0.31 -7.57 -35.31
CA PRO A 239 -0.06 -8.72 -36.12
C PRO A 239 -1.27 -8.47 -37.02
N VAL A 240 -1.87 -7.29 -36.98
CA VAL A 240 -3.19 -7.14 -37.62
C VAL A 240 -3.17 -6.01 -38.64
N SER A 241 -3.34 -6.37 -39.89
CA SER A 241 -3.45 -5.44 -40.99
C SER A 241 -4.79 -4.66 -41.02
N SER A 242 -5.85 -5.21 -40.42
CA SER A 242 -7.13 -4.53 -40.24
C SER A 242 -7.96 -5.19 -39.14
N VAL A 243 -8.52 -4.41 -38.22
CA VAL A 243 -9.55 -4.83 -37.28
C VAL A 243 -10.91 -4.51 -37.91
N ALA A 244 -11.85 -5.45 -37.91
CA ALA A 244 -13.20 -5.18 -38.38
C ALA A 244 -13.87 -4.07 -37.58
N SER A 245 -14.50 -3.11 -38.25
CA SER A 245 -15.03 -1.88 -37.64
C SER A 245 -16.25 -2.09 -36.72
N ASP A 246 -16.82 -3.25 -36.73
CA ASP A 246 -18.03 -3.66 -36.00
C ASP A 246 -17.76 -4.44 -34.70
N LEU A 247 -16.47 -4.72 -34.39
CA LEU A 247 -16.09 -5.43 -33.18
C LEU A 247 -16.12 -4.49 -31.95
N THR A 248 -16.65 -5.01 -30.84
CA THR A 248 -16.55 -4.31 -29.56
C THR A 248 -15.12 -4.40 -29.00
N TYR A 249 -14.78 -3.56 -28.00
CA TYR A 249 -13.49 -3.65 -27.31
C TYR A 249 -13.25 -5.06 -26.71
N LEU A 250 -14.31 -5.70 -26.21
CA LEU A 250 -14.19 -7.04 -25.61
C LEU A 250 -13.86 -8.08 -26.68
N ASP A 251 -14.51 -8.03 -27.85
CA ASP A 251 -14.22 -8.92 -28.95
C ASP A 251 -12.80 -8.77 -29.46
N ILE A 252 -12.34 -7.50 -29.61
CA ILE A 252 -10.97 -7.18 -30.00
C ILE A 252 -9.98 -7.73 -28.97
N TYR A 253 -10.25 -7.53 -27.67
CA TYR A 253 -9.38 -8.01 -26.61
C TYR A 253 -9.32 -9.55 -26.57
N ASP A 254 -10.47 -10.21 -26.72
CA ASP A 254 -10.54 -11.66 -26.73
C ASP A 254 -9.78 -12.25 -27.94
N GLN A 255 -10.07 -11.77 -29.13
CA GLN A 255 -9.51 -12.30 -30.37
C GLN A 255 -8.02 -11.96 -30.56
N TYR A 256 -7.60 -10.71 -30.27
CA TYR A 256 -6.25 -10.24 -30.58
C TYR A 256 -5.29 -10.19 -29.39
N VAL A 257 -5.79 -10.45 -28.18
CA VAL A 257 -4.95 -10.52 -26.98
C VAL A 257 -5.01 -11.89 -26.33
N VAL A 258 -6.22 -12.39 -26.00
CA VAL A 258 -6.39 -13.63 -25.25
C VAL A 258 -6.13 -14.85 -26.12
N ASN A 259 -6.82 -14.95 -27.26
CA ASN A 259 -6.80 -16.07 -28.17
C ASN A 259 -5.87 -15.87 -29.39
N CYS A 260 -4.94 -14.94 -29.31
CA CYS A 260 -3.98 -14.67 -30.37
C CYS A 260 -2.74 -15.57 -30.23
N ASP A 261 -2.65 -16.63 -31.02
CA ASP A 261 -1.53 -17.59 -30.98
C ASP A 261 -0.18 -16.90 -31.21
N VAL A 262 -0.08 -16.01 -32.21
CA VAL A 262 1.15 -15.26 -32.51
C VAL A 262 1.64 -14.48 -31.29
N ARG A 263 0.74 -13.85 -30.55
CA ARG A 263 1.07 -13.10 -29.34
C ARG A 263 1.49 -14.04 -28.22
N ASN A 264 0.75 -15.11 -28.01
CA ASN A 264 1.00 -16.08 -26.94
C ASN A 264 2.31 -16.84 -27.16
N ASP A 265 2.63 -17.20 -28.40
CA ASP A 265 3.91 -17.79 -28.78
C ASP A 265 5.07 -16.80 -28.57
N LYS A 266 4.89 -15.53 -28.89
CA LYS A 266 5.89 -14.50 -28.61
C LYS A 266 6.16 -14.33 -27.10
N ILE A 267 5.12 -14.40 -26.26
CA ILE A 267 5.30 -14.41 -24.79
C ILE A 267 6.12 -15.63 -24.35
N LYS A 268 5.77 -16.83 -24.85
CA LYS A 268 6.53 -18.08 -24.62
C LYS A 268 8.00 -17.93 -25.02
N ASP A 269 8.28 -17.33 -26.18
CA ASP A 269 9.64 -17.15 -26.67
C ASP A 269 10.44 -16.20 -25.77
N ILE A 270 9.81 -15.12 -25.27
CA ILE A 270 10.43 -14.21 -24.30
C ILE A 270 10.77 -14.96 -23.01
N VAL A 271 9.83 -15.72 -22.46
CA VAL A 271 10.04 -16.54 -21.25
C VAL A 271 11.21 -17.52 -21.48
N SER A 272 11.19 -18.23 -22.60
CA SER A 272 12.23 -19.19 -22.97
C SER A 272 13.61 -18.54 -23.11
N LYS A 273 13.67 -17.31 -23.66
CA LYS A 273 14.91 -16.53 -23.76
C LYS A 273 15.43 -16.13 -22.37
N VAL A 274 14.54 -15.70 -21.47
CA VAL A 274 14.91 -15.36 -20.08
C VAL A 274 15.43 -16.60 -19.36
N TYR A 275 14.76 -17.75 -19.48
CA TYR A 275 15.22 -18.99 -18.86
C TYR A 275 16.61 -19.44 -19.33
N ARG A 276 16.89 -19.28 -20.63
CA ARG A 276 18.21 -19.59 -21.18
C ARG A 276 19.32 -18.66 -20.67
N SER A 277 18.98 -17.38 -20.46
CA SER A 277 19.94 -16.40 -19.95
C SER A 277 20.12 -16.45 -18.43
N ASN A 278 19.10 -16.85 -17.70
CA ASN A 278 19.11 -16.98 -16.24
C ASN A 278 18.33 -18.24 -15.80
N PRO A 279 19.03 -19.35 -15.51
CA PRO A 279 18.41 -20.60 -15.07
C PRO A 279 17.61 -20.53 -13.76
N ASN A 280 17.76 -19.45 -13.00
CA ASN A 280 17.05 -19.22 -11.74
C ASN A 280 16.01 -18.08 -11.86
N ALA A 281 15.70 -17.63 -13.07
CA ALA A 281 14.79 -16.51 -13.27
C ALA A 281 13.40 -16.79 -12.67
N LYS A 282 12.87 -15.81 -11.99
CA LYS A 282 11.48 -15.78 -11.51
C LYS A 282 10.69 -14.79 -12.37
N ILE A 283 9.67 -15.30 -13.06
CA ILE A 283 8.87 -14.52 -14.01
C ILE A 283 7.45 -14.42 -13.50
N LEU A 284 6.92 -13.20 -13.46
CA LEU A 284 5.50 -12.92 -13.20
C LEU A 284 4.85 -12.44 -14.50
N ILE A 285 3.79 -13.13 -14.92
CA ILE A 285 2.95 -12.72 -16.05
C ILE A 285 1.59 -12.30 -15.51
N LEU A 286 1.19 -11.05 -15.78
CA LEU A 286 -0.11 -10.54 -15.39
C LEU A 286 -1.03 -10.45 -16.60
N VAL A 287 -2.19 -11.08 -16.48
CA VAL A 287 -3.25 -11.08 -17.50
C VAL A 287 -4.59 -10.65 -16.90
N LYS A 288 -5.56 -10.32 -17.73
CA LYS A 288 -6.90 -9.91 -17.26
C LYS A 288 -7.94 -11.01 -17.31
N ASN A 289 -7.72 -12.05 -18.13
CA ASN A 289 -8.70 -13.06 -18.45
C ASN A 289 -8.19 -14.45 -18.05
N LEU A 290 -9.06 -15.28 -17.46
CA LEU A 290 -8.73 -16.65 -17.05
C LEU A 290 -8.34 -17.51 -18.25
N GLN A 291 -9.05 -17.39 -19.38
CA GLN A 291 -8.71 -18.10 -20.61
C GLN A 291 -7.29 -17.80 -21.07
N HIS A 292 -6.80 -16.57 -20.85
CA HIS A 292 -5.43 -16.21 -21.18
C HIS A 292 -4.40 -16.90 -20.28
N ILE A 293 -4.76 -17.18 -18.99
CA ILE A 293 -3.94 -18.02 -18.12
C ILE A 293 -3.79 -19.41 -18.72
N GLU A 294 -4.90 -20.04 -19.09
CA GLU A 294 -4.92 -21.39 -19.69
C GLU A 294 -4.07 -21.45 -20.96
N ASN A 295 -4.30 -20.51 -21.89
CA ASN A 295 -3.57 -20.43 -23.15
C ASN A 295 -2.04 -20.29 -22.97
N LEU A 296 -1.61 -19.56 -21.96
CA LEU A 296 -0.18 -19.40 -21.65
C LEU A 296 0.38 -20.58 -20.84
N GLN A 297 -0.41 -21.19 -19.95
CA GLN A 297 0.00 -22.37 -19.18
C GLN A 297 0.29 -23.57 -20.07
N GLU A 298 -0.48 -23.74 -21.14
CA GLU A 298 -0.23 -24.81 -22.13
C GLU A 298 1.10 -24.61 -22.89
N ARG A 299 1.59 -23.37 -22.98
CA ARG A 299 2.78 -23.02 -23.76
C ARG A 299 4.06 -22.88 -22.94
N ILE A 300 3.93 -22.58 -21.65
CA ILE A 300 5.08 -22.26 -20.79
C ILE A 300 5.30 -23.40 -19.80
N SER A 301 6.48 -24.00 -19.85
CA SER A 301 6.90 -25.04 -18.89
C SER A 301 7.23 -24.43 -17.52
N ASN A 302 7.12 -25.25 -16.46
CA ASN A 302 7.35 -24.86 -15.07
C ASN A 302 6.55 -23.62 -14.67
N CYS A 303 5.24 -23.71 -14.84
CA CYS A 303 4.30 -22.61 -14.67
C CYS A 303 3.36 -22.87 -13.50
N TYR A 304 3.26 -21.89 -12.61
CA TYR A 304 2.30 -21.81 -11.53
C TYR A 304 1.19 -20.83 -11.93
N THR A 305 -0.04 -21.08 -11.50
CA THR A 305 -1.18 -20.18 -11.78
C THR A 305 -1.84 -19.70 -10.51
N ILE A 306 -2.29 -18.44 -10.48
CA ILE A 306 -3.08 -17.86 -9.39
C ILE A 306 -4.32 -17.18 -9.98
N GLU A 307 -5.47 -17.59 -9.50
CA GLU A 307 -6.77 -17.11 -9.95
C GLU A 307 -7.56 -16.44 -8.82
N GLY A 308 -8.63 -15.72 -9.19
CA GLY A 308 -9.50 -15.07 -8.22
C GLY A 308 -10.27 -16.03 -7.30
N LYS A 309 -10.50 -17.27 -7.77
CA LYS A 309 -11.18 -18.33 -6.99
C LYS A 309 -10.30 -18.94 -5.90
N ASP A 310 -8.98 -18.83 -6.00
CA ASP A 310 -8.07 -19.38 -5.01
C ASP A 310 -8.21 -18.59 -3.70
N ASP A 311 -8.29 -19.29 -2.58
CA ASP A 311 -8.24 -18.67 -1.27
C ASP A 311 -6.84 -18.09 -0.96
N ILE A 312 -6.77 -17.26 0.07
CA ILE A 312 -5.53 -16.54 0.39
C ILE A 312 -4.41 -17.51 0.78
N ASP A 313 -4.70 -18.56 1.54
CA ASP A 313 -3.69 -19.51 2.01
C ASP A 313 -3.13 -20.32 0.84
N SER A 314 -3.99 -20.77 -0.07
CA SER A 314 -3.58 -21.44 -1.32
C SER A 314 -2.69 -20.56 -2.18
N ARG A 315 -2.98 -19.26 -2.29
CA ARG A 315 -2.12 -18.31 -3.03
C ARG A 315 -0.74 -18.19 -2.38
N TYR A 316 -0.67 -18.08 -1.05
CA TYR A 316 0.60 -18.05 -0.33
C TYR A 316 1.41 -19.33 -0.53
N ASP A 317 0.77 -20.49 -0.50
CA ASP A 317 1.44 -21.76 -0.74
C ASP A 317 2.02 -21.84 -2.17
N ILE A 318 1.28 -21.38 -3.17
CA ILE A 318 1.75 -21.32 -4.56
C ILE A 318 2.95 -20.39 -4.67
N ILE A 319 2.88 -19.20 -4.07
CA ILE A 319 3.98 -18.23 -4.09
C ILE A 319 5.20 -18.77 -3.36
N ASN A 320 5.03 -19.39 -2.20
CA ASN A 320 6.13 -20.01 -1.46
C ASN A 320 6.80 -21.12 -2.27
N LYS A 321 6.04 -21.94 -2.98
CA LYS A 321 6.59 -22.96 -3.88
C LYS A 321 7.36 -22.31 -5.03
N PHE A 322 6.79 -21.29 -5.66
CA PHE A 322 7.42 -20.55 -6.75
C PHE A 322 8.73 -19.88 -6.32
N VAL A 323 8.77 -19.22 -5.16
CA VAL A 323 9.97 -18.56 -4.63
C VAL A 323 11.06 -19.59 -4.28
N LYS A 324 10.68 -20.71 -3.64
CA LYS A 324 11.59 -21.77 -3.21
C LYS A 324 12.05 -22.71 -4.33
N ASP A 325 11.45 -22.62 -5.52
CA ASP A 325 11.90 -23.43 -6.66
C ASP A 325 13.32 -23.06 -7.04
N ASN A 326 14.21 -24.05 -7.08
CA ASN A 326 15.62 -23.85 -7.41
C ASN A 326 15.89 -23.72 -8.91
N LYS A 327 14.85 -23.69 -9.74
CA LYS A 327 14.92 -23.54 -11.19
C LYS A 327 14.17 -22.29 -11.63
N ALA A 328 14.42 -21.89 -12.86
CA ALA A 328 13.60 -20.86 -13.50
C ALA A 328 12.12 -21.27 -13.50
N ALA A 329 11.26 -20.41 -13.01
CA ALA A 329 9.83 -20.66 -12.87
C ALA A 329 9.01 -19.42 -13.27
N THR A 330 7.82 -19.66 -13.79
CA THR A 330 6.85 -18.61 -14.13
C THR A 330 5.61 -18.74 -13.26
N ILE A 331 5.09 -17.63 -12.80
CA ILE A 331 3.75 -17.54 -12.20
C ILE A 331 2.87 -16.67 -13.10
N ILE A 332 1.69 -17.15 -13.45
CA ILE A 332 0.72 -16.41 -14.25
C ILE A 332 -0.49 -16.12 -13.37
N GLY A 333 -0.91 -14.87 -13.30
CA GLY A 333 -2.09 -14.49 -12.50
C GLY A 333 -2.85 -13.32 -13.09
N THR A 334 -4.06 -13.14 -12.58
CA THR A 334 -4.88 -11.97 -12.88
C THR A 334 -4.53 -10.80 -11.97
N ASN A 335 -5.30 -9.72 -12.04
CA ASN A 335 -5.16 -8.54 -11.16
C ASN A 335 -5.16 -8.85 -9.66
N VAL A 336 -5.57 -10.05 -9.26
CA VAL A 336 -5.47 -10.54 -7.87
C VAL A 336 -4.02 -10.54 -7.36
N MET A 337 -3.06 -10.66 -8.29
CA MET A 337 -1.62 -10.58 -7.99
C MET A 337 -1.11 -9.14 -7.82
N GLN A 338 -1.90 -8.12 -8.19
CA GLN A 338 -1.48 -6.71 -8.10
C GLN A 338 -1.64 -6.14 -6.71
N THR A 339 -2.45 -6.78 -5.87
CA THR A 339 -2.77 -6.29 -4.53
C THR A 339 -2.50 -7.39 -3.49
N GLY A 340 -1.78 -7.03 -2.45
CA GLY A 340 -1.67 -7.83 -1.24
C GLY A 340 -0.70 -8.99 -1.25
N ILE A 341 0.22 -9.06 -2.20
CA ILE A 341 1.25 -10.10 -2.22
C ILE A 341 2.62 -9.44 -2.27
N SER A 342 3.40 -9.59 -1.20
CA SER A 342 4.84 -9.31 -1.20
C SER A 342 5.56 -10.61 -1.54
N ILE A 343 6.46 -10.53 -2.53
CA ILE A 343 7.39 -11.61 -2.88
C ILE A 343 8.73 -11.17 -2.30
N ASP A 344 8.84 -11.22 -0.97
CA ASP A 344 10.09 -10.93 -0.27
C ASP A 344 10.81 -12.26 0.03
N GLU A 345 12.12 -12.26 -0.16
CA GLU A 345 13.01 -13.37 0.21
C GLU A 345 13.12 -13.57 1.72
#